data_c51ba49ee08050e6cf3d91cd9c68ff8e
#
_entry.id   c51ba49ee08050e6cf3d91cd9c68ff8e
#
_cell.length_a   1.000
_cell.length_b   1.000
_cell.length_c   1.000
_cell.angle_alpha   90.00
_cell.angle_beta   90.00
_cell.angle_gamma   90.00
#
_symmetry.space_group_name_H-M   'P 1'
#
loop_
_entity.id
_entity.type
_entity.pdbx_description
1 polymer ?
#
loop_
_entity_poly.entity_id
_entity_poly.type
_entity_poly.pdbx_seq_one_letter_code
_entity_poly.pdbx_strand_id
1 'polypeptide(L)'
;QKVGDAIFAPTATDYDKHVNYNTYDVTSLLLRDLNTVGVVLGNGRFVAVRMANDVRYGVPATRHFGFPKMIMQLEIELENGSKQLITSDSSWKLTTNGPIVANSEFDGEEYDARLEMPGWNANGFDDSRWLNARKVQAPNGKLIAQRNPNIKTMEELTPVSINKVDGKYIIDMGQNMVGWLAVR
;
A
#
# COMPACT_ATOMS: atom_id res chain seq x y z
N GLN A 1 -7.29 -12.41 -2.05
CA GLN A 1 -5.85 -12.72 -2.20
C GLN A 1 -5.09 -11.46 -2.57
N LYS A 2 -3.85 -11.27 -2.03
CA LYS A 2 -2.97 -10.15 -2.41
C LYS A 2 -2.50 -10.33 -3.86
N VAL A 3 -2.53 -9.25 -4.64
CA VAL A 3 -1.98 -9.20 -6.00
C VAL A 3 -0.49 -8.85 -5.93
N GLY A 4 0.35 -9.71 -6.51
CA GLY A 4 1.80 -9.54 -6.50
C GLY A 4 2.47 -9.76 -5.13
N ASP A 5 3.79 -9.59 -5.09
CA ASP A 5 4.64 -9.79 -3.91
C ASP A 5 5.22 -8.48 -3.34
N ALA A 6 4.93 -7.37 -3.98
CA ALA A 6 5.44 -6.07 -3.56
C ALA A 6 4.88 -5.64 -2.20
N ILE A 7 5.74 -5.03 -1.40
CA ILE A 7 5.39 -4.45 -0.09
C ILE A 7 5.15 -2.95 -0.23
N PHE A 8 6.09 -2.25 -0.85
CA PHE A 8 5.98 -0.83 -1.17
C PHE A 8 6.00 -0.66 -2.68
N ALA A 9 4.85 -0.39 -3.26
CA ALA A 9 4.70 -0.26 -4.70
C ALA A 9 3.68 0.83 -5.06
N PRO A 10 3.91 1.52 -6.18
CA PRO A 10 5.13 1.59 -6.97
C PRO A 10 6.28 2.26 -6.22
N THR A 11 7.53 2.09 -6.70
CA THR A 11 8.69 2.77 -6.11
C THR A 11 8.59 4.29 -6.26
N ALA A 12 9.12 5.00 -5.26
CA ALA A 12 9.13 6.45 -5.23
C ALA A 12 9.93 7.06 -6.41
N THR A 13 9.47 8.22 -6.87
CA THR A 13 10.06 8.95 -7.99
C THR A 13 10.02 10.46 -7.73
N ASP A 14 10.55 11.25 -8.64
CA ASP A 14 10.23 12.67 -8.74
C ASP A 14 8.86 12.81 -9.45
N TYR A 15 7.80 12.92 -8.65
CA TYR A 15 6.42 12.89 -9.13
C TYR A 15 6.03 14.06 -10.04
N ASP A 16 6.88 15.09 -10.15
CA ASP A 16 6.70 16.15 -11.16
C ASP A 16 7.22 15.73 -12.54
N LYS A 17 8.14 14.75 -12.59
CA LYS A 17 8.73 14.27 -13.85
C LYS A 17 8.08 12.97 -14.30
N HIS A 18 7.93 12.02 -13.41
CA HIS A 18 7.33 10.73 -13.73
C HIS A 18 6.72 10.04 -12.51
N VAL A 19 5.74 9.21 -12.76
CA VAL A 19 5.06 8.37 -11.77
C VAL A 19 5.16 6.93 -12.24
N ASN A 20 5.74 6.06 -11.43
CA ASN A 20 5.81 4.64 -11.75
C ASN A 20 4.45 3.97 -11.62
N TYR A 21 4.19 2.99 -12.49
CA TYR A 21 3.09 2.05 -12.33
C TYR A 21 3.61 0.61 -12.42
N ASN A 22 2.90 -0.31 -11.79
CA ASN A 22 3.15 -1.74 -11.84
C ASN A 22 2.06 -2.44 -12.62
N THR A 23 2.42 -3.50 -13.35
CA THR A 23 1.49 -4.36 -14.07
C THR A 23 1.55 -5.77 -13.46
N TYR A 24 0.39 -6.38 -13.29
CA TYR A 24 0.25 -7.71 -12.73
C TYR A 24 -0.64 -8.56 -13.64
N ASP A 25 -0.24 -9.80 -13.88
CA ASP A 25 -1.13 -10.80 -14.44
C ASP A 25 -2.06 -11.31 -13.32
N VAL A 26 -3.34 -11.06 -13.50
CA VAL A 26 -4.39 -11.45 -12.55
C VAL A 26 -5.33 -12.53 -13.13
N THR A 27 -4.99 -13.10 -14.26
CA THR A 27 -5.83 -14.07 -14.99
C THR A 27 -6.31 -15.20 -14.08
N SER A 28 -5.41 -15.77 -13.29
CA SER A 28 -5.73 -16.87 -12.36
C SER A 28 -6.54 -16.46 -11.13
N LEU A 29 -6.69 -15.16 -10.88
CA LEU A 29 -7.43 -14.60 -9.74
C LEU A 29 -8.86 -14.21 -10.10
N LEU A 30 -9.17 -14.08 -11.39
CA LEU A 30 -10.48 -13.66 -11.85
C LEU A 30 -11.48 -14.80 -11.77
N LEU A 31 -12.66 -14.50 -11.25
CA LEU A 31 -13.82 -15.37 -11.23
C LEU A 31 -14.75 -15.02 -12.40
N ARG A 32 -15.56 -15.99 -12.85
CA ARG A 32 -16.50 -15.78 -13.95
C ARG A 32 -17.59 -14.75 -13.66
N ASP A 33 -17.99 -14.65 -12.37
CA ASP A 33 -19.10 -13.79 -11.96
C ASP A 33 -18.60 -12.46 -11.37
N LEU A 34 -18.75 -12.31 -10.06
CA LEU A 34 -18.37 -11.09 -9.35
C LEU A 34 -16.94 -11.14 -8.88
N ASN A 35 -16.23 -10.04 -9.10
CA ASN A 35 -14.89 -9.82 -8.59
C ASN A 35 -14.86 -8.53 -7.79
N THR A 36 -14.11 -8.54 -6.70
CA THR A 36 -13.87 -7.34 -5.88
C THR A 36 -12.38 -6.99 -5.92
N VAL A 37 -12.09 -5.73 -6.17
CA VAL A 37 -10.73 -5.20 -6.10
C VAL A 37 -10.66 -4.25 -4.91
N GLY A 38 -9.81 -4.57 -3.94
CA GLY A 38 -9.53 -3.72 -2.78
C GLY A 38 -8.11 -3.17 -2.83
N VAL A 39 -7.95 -1.90 -2.46
CA VAL A 39 -6.66 -1.22 -2.43
C VAL A 39 -6.47 -0.50 -1.11
N VAL A 40 -5.31 -0.67 -0.49
CA VAL A 40 -4.88 0.10 0.69
C VAL A 40 -3.86 1.13 0.25
N LEU A 41 -4.12 2.40 0.53
CA LEU A 41 -3.23 3.51 0.22
C LEU A 41 -2.54 3.99 1.50
N GLY A 42 -1.24 3.79 1.58
CA GLY A 42 -0.42 4.26 2.69
C GLY A 42 0.17 5.66 2.44
N ASN A 43 0.63 6.28 3.52
CA ASN A 43 1.36 7.55 3.49
C ASN A 43 2.85 7.32 3.21
N GLY A 44 3.16 6.88 1.99
CA GLY A 44 4.54 6.74 1.54
C GLY A 44 5.17 8.05 1.09
N ARG A 45 6.20 7.97 0.26
CA ARG A 45 6.99 9.12 -0.24
C ARG A 45 6.13 10.24 -0.86
N PHE A 46 4.99 9.93 -1.44
CA PHE A 46 4.10 10.93 -2.04
C PHE A 46 3.51 11.89 -0.99
N VAL A 47 3.17 11.37 0.18
CA VAL A 47 2.63 12.15 1.31
C VAL A 47 3.74 12.72 2.17
N ALA A 48 4.77 11.95 2.45
CA ALA A 48 6.04 12.22 3.15
C ALA A 48 6.10 13.53 3.96
N VAL A 49 5.22 13.68 4.94
CA VAL A 49 5.27 14.84 5.85
C VAL A 49 6.32 14.55 6.92
N ARG A 50 7.47 15.17 6.78
CA ARG A 50 8.40 15.30 7.89
C ARG A 50 8.10 16.63 8.57
N MET A 51 7.75 16.61 9.84
CA MET A 51 7.55 17.82 10.61
C MET A 51 8.85 18.63 10.60
N ALA A 52 8.77 19.89 10.20
CA ALA A 52 9.93 20.79 10.04
C ALA A 52 10.75 21.01 11.31
N ASN A 53 10.34 20.46 12.44
CA ASN A 53 10.94 20.67 13.76
C ASN A 53 11.87 19.55 14.22
N ASP A 54 12.16 18.53 13.42
CA ASP A 54 13.17 17.56 13.80
C ASP A 54 14.56 18.11 13.49
N VAL A 55 14.93 19.14 14.25
CA VAL A 55 16.24 19.82 14.22
C VAL A 55 17.39 18.86 14.54
N ARG A 56 17.08 17.65 15.07
CA ARG A 56 18.11 16.67 15.47
C ARG A 56 18.97 16.17 14.31
N TYR A 57 18.46 16.23 13.09
CA TYR A 57 19.18 15.67 11.93
C TYR A 57 19.49 16.67 10.83
N GLY A 58 19.15 17.96 10.99
CA GLY A 58 19.44 18.99 9.97
C GLY A 58 18.83 18.71 8.59
N VAL A 59 17.80 17.87 8.53
CA VAL A 59 17.21 17.45 7.26
C VAL A 59 16.09 18.42 6.89
N PRO A 60 16.11 18.98 5.66
CA PRO A 60 15.03 19.84 5.17
C PRO A 60 13.67 19.14 5.24
N ALA A 61 12.61 19.92 5.45
CA ALA A 61 11.25 19.42 5.33
C ALA A 61 11.07 18.65 4.01
N THR A 62 10.54 17.44 4.09
CA THR A 62 10.28 16.65 2.88
C THR A 62 9.14 17.27 2.08
N ARG A 63 9.26 17.24 0.76
CA ARG A 63 8.26 17.76 -0.13
C ARG A 63 6.99 16.90 -0.04
N HIS A 64 5.86 17.56 0.22
CA HIS A 64 4.53 16.96 0.21
C HIS A 64 3.88 17.17 -1.16
N PHE A 65 3.47 16.08 -1.82
CA PHE A 65 2.85 16.10 -3.14
C PHE A 65 1.32 16.02 -3.10
N GLY A 66 0.76 15.84 -1.93
CA GLY A 66 -0.69 15.77 -1.69
C GLY A 66 -1.13 14.50 -0.98
N PHE A 67 -2.43 14.32 -0.85
CA PHE A 67 -3.00 13.12 -0.25
C PHE A 67 -2.83 11.89 -1.14
N PRO A 68 -2.82 10.68 -0.54
CA PRO A 68 -2.75 9.43 -1.29
C PRO A 68 -3.81 9.38 -2.38
N LYS A 69 -3.42 8.94 -3.56
CA LYS A 69 -4.31 8.80 -4.71
C LYS A 69 -3.84 7.65 -5.59
N MET A 70 -4.75 7.09 -6.35
CA MET A 70 -4.44 6.00 -7.24
C MET A 70 -5.13 6.15 -8.58
N ILE A 71 -4.62 5.43 -9.56
CA ILE A 71 -5.30 5.08 -10.80
C ILE A 71 -5.10 3.59 -11.02
N MET A 72 -6.14 2.89 -11.44
CA MET A 72 -6.12 1.48 -11.78
C MET A 72 -6.81 1.24 -13.12
N GLN A 73 -6.25 0.31 -13.89
CA GLN A 73 -6.80 -0.19 -15.12
C GLN A 73 -6.69 -1.71 -15.12
N LEU A 74 -7.77 -2.40 -15.45
CA LEU A 74 -7.80 -3.83 -15.69
C LEU A 74 -8.22 -4.06 -17.14
N GLU A 75 -7.36 -4.72 -17.90
CA GLU A 75 -7.66 -5.16 -19.27
C GLU A 75 -7.94 -6.67 -19.23
N ILE A 76 -9.10 -7.07 -19.71
CA ILE A 76 -9.54 -8.45 -19.80
C ILE A 76 -9.68 -8.79 -21.28
N GLU A 77 -8.95 -9.80 -21.72
CA GLU A 77 -9.14 -10.39 -23.04
C GLU A 77 -10.02 -11.63 -22.93
N LEU A 78 -11.14 -11.62 -23.61
CA LEU A 78 -12.10 -12.72 -23.60
C LEU A 78 -11.73 -13.77 -24.66
N GLU A 79 -12.25 -15.00 -24.49
CA GLU A 79 -11.97 -16.13 -25.42
C GLU A 79 -12.28 -15.83 -26.90
N ASN A 80 -13.24 -14.95 -27.16
CA ASN A 80 -13.58 -14.51 -28.51
C ASN A 80 -12.65 -13.41 -29.08
N GLY A 81 -11.58 -13.06 -28.35
CA GLY A 81 -10.62 -12.03 -28.72
C GLY A 81 -11.07 -10.59 -28.45
N SER A 82 -12.27 -10.38 -27.92
CA SER A 82 -12.71 -9.04 -27.53
C SER A 82 -12.02 -8.60 -26.21
N LYS A 83 -11.82 -7.29 -26.07
CA LYS A 83 -11.18 -6.71 -24.89
C LYS A 83 -12.18 -5.89 -24.10
N GLN A 84 -12.15 -6.06 -22.77
CA GLN A 84 -12.87 -5.25 -21.83
C GLN A 84 -11.89 -4.45 -20.99
N LEU A 85 -12.14 -3.16 -20.85
CA LEU A 85 -11.33 -2.25 -20.03
C LEU A 85 -12.16 -1.76 -18.85
N ILE A 86 -11.66 -2.00 -17.65
CA ILE A 86 -12.24 -1.52 -16.39
C ILE A 86 -11.24 -0.55 -15.76
N THR A 87 -11.70 0.64 -15.40
CA THR A 87 -10.86 1.68 -14.79
C THR A 87 -11.41 2.12 -13.45
N SER A 88 -10.54 2.59 -12.57
CA SER A 88 -10.99 3.25 -11.35
C SER A 88 -11.72 4.56 -11.68
N ASP A 89 -12.87 4.78 -11.08
CA ASP A 89 -13.70 5.96 -11.27
C ASP A 89 -14.44 6.36 -9.98
N SER A 90 -15.44 7.24 -10.09
CA SER A 90 -16.23 7.73 -8.96
C SER A 90 -17.24 6.73 -8.39
N SER A 91 -17.42 5.57 -9.01
CA SER A 91 -18.25 4.48 -8.46
C SER A 91 -17.54 3.72 -7.33
N TRP A 92 -16.21 3.82 -7.27
CA TRP A 92 -15.42 3.21 -6.21
C TRP A 92 -15.80 3.78 -4.86
N LYS A 93 -15.71 2.94 -3.83
CA LYS A 93 -15.95 3.31 -2.45
C LYS A 93 -14.63 3.41 -1.69
N LEU A 94 -14.58 4.29 -0.71
CA LEU A 94 -13.41 4.45 0.16
C LEU A 94 -13.82 4.75 1.60
N THR A 95 -12.96 4.37 2.52
CA THR A 95 -13.05 4.74 3.92
C THR A 95 -11.66 5.08 4.46
N THR A 96 -11.60 5.94 5.45
CA THR A 96 -10.40 6.23 6.24
C THR A 96 -10.46 5.62 7.65
N ASN A 97 -11.51 4.86 7.94
CA ASN A 97 -11.77 4.30 9.26
C ASN A 97 -11.22 2.87 9.41
N GLY A 98 -10.14 2.55 8.69
CA GLY A 98 -9.48 1.25 8.76
C GLY A 98 -8.55 1.11 9.98
N PRO A 99 -7.97 -0.08 10.16
CA PRO A 99 -7.13 -0.39 11.32
C PRO A 99 -5.80 0.38 11.35
N ILE A 100 -5.29 0.85 10.22
CA ILE A 100 -4.09 1.68 10.17
C ILE A 100 -4.51 3.12 10.47
N VAL A 101 -4.35 3.56 11.71
CA VAL A 101 -4.79 4.88 12.19
C VAL A 101 -3.76 5.97 11.92
N ALA A 102 -2.50 5.62 11.82
CA ALA A 102 -1.42 6.49 11.37
C ALA A 102 -0.33 5.67 10.67
N ASN A 103 0.27 6.22 9.64
CA ASN A 103 1.51 5.67 9.07
C ASN A 103 2.34 6.74 8.40
N SER A 104 3.65 6.54 8.42
CA SER A 104 4.63 7.39 7.77
C SER A 104 5.89 6.57 7.51
N GLU A 105 6.62 6.88 6.45
CA GLU A 105 7.89 6.21 6.17
C GLU A 105 8.98 6.53 7.22
N PHE A 106 8.77 7.56 8.04
CA PHE A 106 9.74 8.00 9.06
C PHE A 106 9.34 7.59 10.48
N ASP A 107 8.04 7.59 10.78
CA ASP A 107 7.53 7.41 12.14
C ASP A 107 6.93 6.02 12.37
N GLY A 108 6.83 5.23 11.28
CA GLY A 108 6.27 3.87 11.35
C GLY A 108 4.75 3.84 11.23
N GLU A 109 4.12 2.87 11.88
CA GLU A 109 2.70 2.58 11.75
C GLU A 109 2.05 2.41 13.12
N GLU A 110 0.86 2.99 13.27
CA GLU A 110 -0.04 2.72 14.39
C GLU A 110 -1.22 1.90 13.89
N TYR A 111 -1.43 0.74 14.50
CA TYR A 111 -2.45 -0.21 14.12
C TYR A 111 -3.41 -0.50 15.26
N ASP A 112 -4.71 -0.31 15.04
CA ASP A 112 -5.78 -0.67 15.98
C ASP A 112 -6.61 -1.82 15.42
N ALA A 113 -6.35 -3.03 15.90
CA ALA A 113 -7.05 -4.25 15.46
C ALA A 113 -8.57 -4.22 15.68
N ARG A 114 -9.08 -3.36 16.57
CA ARG A 114 -10.52 -3.19 16.81
C ARG A 114 -11.25 -2.55 15.61
N LEU A 115 -10.49 -1.90 14.73
CA LEU A 115 -11.00 -1.25 13.52
C LEU A 115 -10.88 -2.14 12.27
N GLU A 116 -10.48 -3.40 12.44
CA GLU A 116 -10.49 -4.34 11.33
C GLU A 116 -11.89 -4.50 10.74
N MET A 117 -11.94 -4.62 9.44
CA MET A 117 -13.17 -4.83 8.67
C MET A 117 -13.08 -6.16 7.92
N PRO A 118 -13.33 -7.31 8.58
CA PRO A 118 -13.23 -8.61 7.94
C PRO A 118 -14.07 -8.69 6.67
N GLY A 119 -13.48 -9.17 5.58
CA GLY A 119 -14.16 -9.32 4.31
C GLY A 119 -14.30 -8.04 3.46
N TRP A 120 -13.69 -6.91 3.85
CA TRP A 120 -13.78 -5.63 3.11
C TRP A 120 -13.37 -5.74 1.63
N ASN A 121 -12.56 -6.72 1.28
CA ASN A 121 -12.08 -7.01 -0.07
C ASN A 121 -12.71 -8.27 -0.68
N ALA A 122 -13.88 -8.66 -0.20
CA ALA A 122 -14.64 -9.80 -0.70
C ALA A 122 -15.99 -9.36 -1.29
N ASN A 123 -16.54 -10.19 -2.17
CA ASN A 123 -17.86 -9.97 -2.73
C ASN A 123 -18.94 -9.95 -1.62
N GLY A 124 -19.86 -8.99 -1.71
CA GLY A 124 -20.98 -8.88 -0.77
C GLY A 124 -20.67 -8.14 0.54
N PHE A 125 -19.49 -7.54 0.67
CA PHE A 125 -19.21 -6.66 1.80
C PHE A 125 -20.14 -5.45 1.79
N ASP A 126 -20.69 -5.08 2.94
CA ASP A 126 -21.53 -3.88 3.09
C ASP A 126 -20.68 -2.62 3.18
N ASP A 127 -20.49 -1.96 2.07
CA ASP A 127 -19.79 -0.69 1.92
C ASP A 127 -20.72 0.53 1.90
N SER A 128 -21.98 0.37 2.32
CA SER A 128 -23.01 1.41 2.26
C SER A 128 -22.63 2.70 3.03
N ARG A 129 -21.79 2.56 4.06
CA ARG A 129 -21.28 3.68 4.86
C ARG A 129 -19.98 4.28 4.33
N TRP A 130 -19.40 3.70 3.28
CA TRP A 130 -18.20 4.23 2.68
C TRP A 130 -18.52 5.40 1.75
N LEU A 131 -17.59 6.31 1.60
CA LEU A 131 -17.72 7.46 0.71
C LEU A 131 -17.42 7.05 -0.73
N ASN A 132 -18.05 7.73 -1.68
CA ASN A 132 -17.67 7.59 -3.08
C ASN A 132 -16.30 8.23 -3.34
N ALA A 133 -15.49 7.57 -4.15
CA ALA A 133 -14.23 8.14 -4.62
C ALA A 133 -14.49 9.43 -5.44
N ARG A 134 -13.51 10.30 -5.45
CA ARG A 134 -13.57 11.55 -6.23
C ARG A 134 -12.40 11.59 -7.20
N LYS A 135 -12.70 12.05 -8.40
CA LYS A 135 -11.65 12.35 -9.37
C LYS A 135 -10.86 13.57 -8.88
N VAL A 136 -9.56 13.43 -8.78
CA VAL A 136 -8.64 14.44 -8.26
C VAL A 136 -7.54 14.74 -9.28
N GLN A 137 -6.86 15.88 -9.10
CA GLN A 137 -5.73 16.24 -9.94
C GLN A 137 -4.62 15.20 -9.82
N ALA A 138 -4.17 14.68 -10.95
CA ALA A 138 -3.01 13.81 -11.02
C ALA A 138 -1.71 14.59 -10.74
N PRO A 139 -0.62 13.93 -10.33
CA PRO A 139 0.72 14.50 -10.41
C PRO A 139 1.06 14.91 -11.85
N ASN A 140 1.99 15.86 -12.02
CA ASN A 140 2.36 16.37 -13.34
C ASN A 140 3.24 15.37 -14.12
N GLY A 141 3.86 14.42 -13.44
CA GLY A 141 4.78 13.45 -14.04
C GLY A 141 4.10 12.48 -15.00
N LYS A 142 4.83 12.04 -16.00
CA LYS A 142 4.37 11.01 -16.96
C LYS A 142 4.30 9.65 -16.24
N LEU A 143 3.26 8.88 -16.55
CA LEU A 143 3.18 7.47 -16.15
C LEU A 143 4.21 6.66 -16.94
N ILE A 144 5.05 5.93 -16.21
CA ILE A 144 6.03 5.00 -16.79
C ILE A 144 6.00 3.66 -16.05
N ALA A 145 6.24 2.58 -16.78
CA ALA A 145 6.37 1.27 -16.15
C ALA A 145 7.57 1.25 -15.20
N GLN A 146 7.36 0.74 -13.99
CA GLN A 146 8.44 0.57 -13.04
C GLN A 146 9.50 -0.39 -13.60
N ARG A 147 10.75 0.04 -13.60
CA ARG A 147 11.88 -0.78 -14.07
C ARG A 147 12.67 -1.40 -12.94
N ASN A 148 12.60 -0.81 -11.75
CA ASN A 148 13.29 -1.32 -10.57
C ASN A 148 12.56 -2.55 -10.02
N PRO A 149 13.27 -3.53 -9.46
CA PRO A 149 12.65 -4.62 -8.73
C PRO A 149 11.76 -4.11 -7.60
N ASN A 150 10.69 -4.84 -7.30
CA ASN A 150 9.84 -4.55 -6.15
C ASN A 150 10.59 -4.82 -4.83
N ILE A 151 10.27 -4.01 -3.81
CA ILE A 151 10.61 -4.34 -2.43
C ILE A 151 9.66 -5.44 -1.99
N LYS A 152 10.19 -6.55 -1.52
CA LYS A 152 9.42 -7.73 -1.11
C LYS A 152 10.07 -8.44 0.07
N THR A 153 9.32 -9.29 0.75
CA THR A 153 9.88 -10.20 1.75
C THR A 153 10.83 -11.17 1.07
N MET A 154 12.09 -11.16 1.48
CA MET A 154 13.12 -12.06 0.93
C MET A 154 13.26 -13.30 1.79
N GLU A 155 13.09 -13.18 3.10
CA GLU A 155 13.33 -14.23 4.07
C GLU A 155 12.50 -14.01 5.33
N GLU A 156 12.12 -15.08 6.01
CA GLU A 156 11.56 -15.06 7.37
C GLU A 156 12.63 -15.60 8.33
N LEU A 157 12.97 -14.78 9.32
CA LEU A 157 13.99 -15.13 10.32
C LEU A 157 13.31 -15.60 11.62
N THR A 158 13.85 -16.65 12.21
CA THR A 158 13.47 -17.09 13.55
C THR A 158 14.43 -16.46 14.56
N PRO A 159 13.94 -15.88 15.67
CA PRO A 159 14.80 -15.35 16.72
C PRO A 159 15.77 -16.41 17.26
N VAL A 160 17.03 -16.04 17.44
CA VAL A 160 18.03 -16.89 18.10
C VAL A 160 17.86 -16.89 19.60
N SER A 161 17.32 -15.82 20.17
CA SER A 161 16.92 -15.80 21.60
C SER A 161 15.82 -14.76 21.87
N ILE A 162 15.04 -14.98 22.93
CA ILE A 162 14.06 -14.05 23.47
C ILE A 162 14.31 -13.97 24.97
N ASN A 163 14.74 -12.81 25.46
CA ASN A 163 15.06 -12.58 26.86
C ASN A 163 14.17 -11.50 27.46
N LYS A 164 13.73 -11.71 28.71
CA LYS A 164 12.99 -10.68 29.44
C LYS A 164 13.93 -9.93 30.36
N VAL A 165 14.07 -8.62 30.14
CA VAL A 165 14.90 -7.72 30.94
C VAL A 165 14.07 -6.51 31.33
N ASP A 166 13.97 -6.23 32.65
CA ASP A 166 13.23 -5.07 33.19
C ASP A 166 11.79 -4.94 32.64
N GLY A 167 11.08 -6.08 32.55
CA GLY A 167 9.71 -6.13 32.04
C GLY A 167 9.55 -6.03 30.53
N LYS A 168 10.63 -5.84 29.78
CA LYS A 168 10.65 -5.77 28.32
C LYS A 168 11.18 -7.08 27.73
N TYR A 169 10.74 -7.42 26.53
CA TYR A 169 11.30 -8.55 25.77
C TYR A 169 12.33 -8.03 24.78
N ILE A 170 13.54 -8.58 24.87
CA ILE A 170 14.62 -8.37 23.93
C ILE A 170 14.65 -9.59 23.00
N ILE A 171 14.40 -9.35 21.72
CA ILE A 171 14.35 -10.38 20.68
C ILE A 171 15.62 -10.22 19.85
N ASP A 172 16.49 -11.23 19.93
CA ASP A 172 17.72 -11.27 19.16
C ASP A 172 17.51 -12.07 17.88
N MET A 173 17.65 -11.44 16.73
CA MET A 173 17.48 -12.05 15.42
C MET A 173 18.78 -12.64 14.87
N GLY A 174 19.91 -12.53 15.62
CA GLY A 174 21.22 -13.05 15.22
C GLY A 174 21.91 -12.25 14.12
N GLN A 175 21.24 -11.27 13.52
CA GLN A 175 21.81 -10.44 12.48
C GLN A 175 21.11 -9.08 12.41
N ASN A 176 21.76 -8.12 11.79
CA ASN A 176 21.14 -6.86 11.42
C ASN A 176 20.17 -7.08 10.25
N MET A 177 18.96 -6.55 10.36
CA MET A 177 17.91 -6.75 9.36
C MET A 177 17.04 -5.49 9.20
N VAL A 178 16.40 -5.39 8.05
CA VAL A 178 15.29 -4.47 7.80
C VAL A 178 14.04 -5.32 7.59
N GLY A 179 12.99 -5.06 8.37
CA GLY A 179 11.76 -5.86 8.30
C GLY A 179 10.78 -5.49 9.39
N TRP A 180 9.86 -6.41 9.69
CA TRP A 180 8.87 -6.29 10.76
C TRP A 180 8.66 -7.65 11.43
N LEU A 181 8.06 -7.63 12.61
CA LEU A 181 7.76 -8.82 13.38
C LEU A 181 6.41 -9.41 12.97
N ALA A 182 6.36 -10.75 12.83
CA ALA A 182 5.12 -11.50 12.83
C ALA A 182 4.90 -12.07 14.24
N VAL A 183 3.89 -11.57 14.93
CA VAL A 183 3.53 -12.03 16.28
C VAL A 183 2.25 -12.85 16.19
N ARG A 184 2.26 -14.05 16.81
CA ARG A 184 1.11 -14.96 16.88
C ARG A 184 0.71 -15.21 18.32
#